data_c45424955ecf84a266b22eb27da77fa8
#
_entry.id   c45424955ecf84a266b22eb27da77fa8
#
_cell.length_a   1.000
_cell.length_b   1.000
_cell.length_c   1.000
_cell.angle_alpha   90.00
_cell.angle_beta   90.00
_cell.angle_gamma   90.00
#
_symmetry.space_group_name_H-M   'P 1'
#
loop_
_entity.id
_entity.type
_entity.pdbx_description
1 polymer ?
#
loop_
_entity_poly.entity_id
_entity_poly.type
_entity_poly.pdbx_seq_one_letter_code
_entity_poly.pdbx_strand_id
1 'polypeptide(L)'
;MRPYFFFPLVFAISAQEIPTTLKDQQSLAVTIYNSNLALIKDQREVKLPKGLCQLAFQEVSAQIIPETAILRNLTSPKDFWIAEQNFDFDLLTPEKLLEKYVGEAVEVISVKPRANGEGQTEIRERATVLATNSGAVLQFADRIETSIPGRIVFPKVPGNLRARPTLVMNLNSGADRAQKLELSYLTGGLFWKADYAANLSADEKAMDISGWVTLTNQSGAAYPNAVLQLVAGDVNIVVPQPAPEARKMAFDGLATVSGAAPQMREENLFEYHLYTLDRPTTLKENQTKQVALLSAANVPVRKEYLLRGQSYYYSGSYGDLGDKLKIGVFVGFDNKESASLGKPLPKGVVRVYKEDSKGGAQFVGEDSIDHTPKNEAVRLKLGDAFDVTARRKQTSFKKLPASGKNNNVYESAYEIEIKNAKNEAVTVTVLEPMPGDWEILEKSHGFVKETSRTAKFLVNVPAAGSSVLKYRVKVMW
;
A
#
# COMPACT_ATOMS: atom_id res chain seq x y z
N MET A 1 -48.15 28.75 -56.88
CA MET A 1 -48.09 27.85 -55.76
C MET A 1 -46.65 27.85 -55.22
N ARG A 2 -46.37 28.47 -54.08
CA ARG A 2 -45.08 28.39 -53.39
C ARG A 2 -45.17 27.32 -52.31
N PRO A 3 -44.21 26.37 -52.16
CA PRO A 3 -44.22 25.39 -51.11
C PRO A 3 -43.73 26.07 -49.82
N TYR A 4 -44.53 26.03 -48.77
CA TYR A 4 -44.13 26.35 -47.39
C TYR A 4 -43.28 25.19 -46.85
N PHE A 5 -41.96 25.42 -46.64
CA PHE A 5 -41.11 24.53 -45.87
C PHE A 5 -41.36 24.75 -44.37
N PHE A 6 -41.98 23.79 -43.74
CA PHE A 6 -42.09 23.70 -42.28
C PHE A 6 -40.76 23.19 -41.74
N PHE A 7 -39.94 24.02 -41.15
CA PHE A 7 -38.81 23.60 -40.31
C PHE A 7 -39.36 23.22 -38.95
N PRO A 8 -39.19 21.94 -38.47
CA PRO A 8 -39.53 21.58 -37.12
C PRO A 8 -38.54 22.30 -36.19
N LEU A 9 -39.01 23.14 -35.31
CA LEU A 9 -38.26 23.74 -34.23
C LEU A 9 -37.98 22.64 -33.23
N VAL A 10 -36.78 22.04 -33.27
CA VAL A 10 -36.31 21.09 -32.27
C VAL A 10 -36.02 21.93 -31.00
N PHE A 11 -36.96 21.98 -30.08
CA PHE A 11 -36.71 22.40 -28.72
C PHE A 11 -35.71 21.42 -28.09
N ALA A 12 -34.46 21.82 -27.94
CA ALA A 12 -33.55 21.16 -27.05
C ALA A 12 -34.09 21.33 -25.62
N ILE A 13 -34.82 20.35 -25.13
CA ILE A 13 -35.19 20.28 -23.72
C ILE A 13 -33.85 20.03 -22.98
N SER A 14 -33.29 21.10 -22.41
CA SER A 14 -32.21 20.97 -21.44
C SER A 14 -32.78 20.18 -20.28
N ALA A 15 -32.40 18.89 -20.18
CA ALA A 15 -32.80 18.05 -19.05
C ALA A 15 -32.26 18.72 -17.77
N GLN A 16 -33.16 18.99 -16.83
CA GLN A 16 -32.79 19.61 -15.54
C GLN A 16 -31.80 18.65 -14.82
N GLU A 17 -30.65 19.18 -14.47
CA GLU A 17 -29.66 18.44 -13.68
C GLU A 17 -30.17 18.25 -12.24
N ILE A 18 -30.18 17.00 -11.77
CA ILE A 18 -30.58 16.62 -10.42
C ILE A 18 -29.31 16.32 -9.63
N PRO A 19 -28.88 17.17 -8.71
CA PRO A 19 -27.72 16.93 -7.88
C PRO A 19 -28.07 15.94 -6.75
N THR A 20 -27.16 14.98 -6.47
CA THR A 20 -27.18 14.19 -5.26
C THR A 20 -25.83 14.29 -4.55
N THR A 21 -25.88 14.41 -3.23
CA THR A 21 -24.73 14.68 -2.35
C THR A 21 -24.65 13.65 -1.23
N LEU A 22 -23.64 13.74 -0.36
CA LEU A 22 -23.53 12.92 0.84
C LEU A 22 -24.72 13.04 1.81
N LYS A 23 -25.56 14.08 1.67
CA LYS A 23 -26.78 14.24 2.48
C LYS A 23 -27.84 13.20 2.13
N ASP A 24 -27.84 12.73 0.90
CA ASP A 24 -28.79 11.75 0.38
C ASP A 24 -28.31 10.31 0.61
N GLN A 25 -27.08 10.15 1.17
CA GLN A 25 -26.42 8.87 1.38
C GLN A 25 -27.15 8.05 2.46
N GLN A 26 -27.47 6.80 2.15
CA GLN A 26 -28.11 5.82 3.03
C GLN A 26 -27.11 4.81 3.58
N SER A 27 -26.17 4.36 2.74
CA SER A 27 -25.11 3.45 3.14
C SER A 27 -23.89 3.62 2.25
N LEU A 28 -22.73 3.31 2.82
CA LEU A 28 -21.44 3.37 2.13
C LEU A 28 -20.59 2.17 2.52
N ALA A 29 -20.05 1.46 1.53
CA ALA A 29 -19.06 0.42 1.74
C ALA A 29 -17.78 0.75 0.94
N VAL A 30 -16.64 0.54 1.58
CA VAL A 30 -15.31 0.77 1.02
C VAL A 30 -14.50 -0.51 1.17
N THR A 31 -14.17 -1.16 0.06
CA THR A 31 -13.30 -2.34 0.04
C THR A 31 -11.96 -1.95 -0.54
N ILE A 32 -10.89 -1.98 0.28
CA ILE A 32 -9.55 -1.54 -0.12
C ILE A 32 -8.67 -2.75 -0.42
N TYR A 33 -8.03 -2.75 -1.57
CA TYR A 33 -7.08 -3.77 -2.03
C TYR A 33 -5.63 -3.33 -1.76
N ASN A 34 -4.68 -4.24 -1.85
CA ASN A 34 -3.26 -3.95 -1.57
C ASN A 34 -2.57 -3.02 -2.60
N SER A 35 -3.16 -2.85 -3.81
CA SER A 35 -2.48 -2.26 -4.98
C SER A 35 -3.01 -0.88 -5.35
N ASN A 36 -3.15 0.05 -4.39
CA ASN A 36 -3.70 1.39 -4.67
C ASN A 36 -5.05 1.32 -5.40
N LEU A 37 -5.91 0.45 -4.97
CA LEU A 37 -7.22 0.23 -5.56
C LEU A 37 -8.25 0.07 -4.45
N ALA A 38 -9.44 0.64 -4.65
CA ALA A 38 -10.59 0.38 -3.79
C ALA A 38 -11.87 0.30 -4.60
N LEU A 39 -12.79 -0.54 -4.15
CA LEU A 39 -14.18 -0.58 -4.62
C LEU A 39 -15.04 0.23 -3.66
N ILE A 40 -15.70 1.22 -4.19
CA ILE A 40 -16.68 2.03 -3.47
C ILE A 40 -18.07 1.58 -3.88
N LYS A 41 -18.98 1.42 -2.90
CA LYS A 41 -20.41 1.21 -3.11
C LYS A 41 -21.15 2.24 -2.28
N ASP A 42 -21.74 3.22 -2.96
CA ASP A 42 -22.44 4.37 -2.37
C ASP A 42 -23.93 4.30 -2.73
N GLN A 43 -24.76 4.08 -1.71
CA GLN A 43 -26.22 4.05 -1.87
C GLN A 43 -26.83 5.38 -1.43
N ARG A 44 -27.61 5.99 -2.31
CA ARG A 44 -28.34 7.25 -2.06
C ARG A 44 -29.80 7.11 -2.38
N GLU A 45 -30.64 7.86 -1.67
CA GLU A 45 -32.04 8.02 -1.97
C GLU A 45 -32.27 9.32 -2.75
N VAL A 46 -32.70 9.21 -4.01
CA VAL A 46 -32.82 10.35 -4.92
C VAL A 46 -34.22 10.39 -5.52
N LYS A 47 -34.86 11.55 -5.51
CA LYS A 47 -36.12 11.76 -6.23
C LYS A 47 -35.81 11.97 -7.71
N LEU A 48 -36.19 11.03 -8.56
CA LEU A 48 -36.07 11.12 -10.02
C LEU A 48 -37.43 11.41 -10.64
N PRO A 49 -37.54 12.30 -11.63
CA PRO A 49 -38.75 12.44 -12.45
C PRO A 49 -38.88 11.24 -13.38
N LYS A 50 -40.13 11.03 -13.89
CA LYS A 50 -40.36 10.04 -14.95
C LYS A 50 -39.81 10.59 -16.28
N GLY A 51 -39.12 9.73 -17.04
CA GLY A 51 -38.53 10.05 -18.33
C GLY A 51 -37.05 10.36 -18.28
N LEU A 52 -36.57 11.07 -19.29
CA LEU A 52 -35.15 11.47 -19.40
C LEU A 52 -34.78 12.55 -18.39
N CYS A 53 -33.71 12.32 -17.65
CA CYS A 53 -33.16 13.29 -16.71
C CYS A 53 -31.65 13.14 -16.63
N GLN A 54 -30.98 14.17 -16.08
CA GLN A 54 -29.56 14.18 -15.84
C GLN A 54 -29.31 14.14 -14.34
N LEU A 55 -28.62 13.11 -13.87
CA LEU A 55 -28.24 12.92 -12.47
C LEU A 55 -26.77 13.32 -12.28
N ALA A 56 -26.51 14.29 -11.39
CA ALA A 56 -25.17 14.69 -10.98
C ALA A 56 -24.83 14.05 -9.63
N PHE A 57 -24.07 12.95 -9.64
CA PHE A 57 -23.64 12.24 -8.46
C PHE A 57 -22.35 12.87 -7.94
N GLN A 58 -22.49 13.84 -7.02
CA GLN A 58 -21.41 14.65 -6.49
C GLN A 58 -20.63 13.94 -5.38
N GLU A 59 -19.42 14.46 -5.10
CA GLU A 59 -18.56 14.00 -4.01
C GLU A 59 -18.08 12.54 -4.18
N VAL A 60 -17.91 12.10 -5.44
CA VAL A 60 -17.19 10.88 -5.76
C VAL A 60 -15.68 11.06 -5.61
N SER A 61 -14.91 9.99 -5.64
CA SER A 61 -13.45 10.09 -5.60
C SER A 61 -12.90 10.92 -6.78
N ALA A 62 -11.91 11.77 -6.51
CA ALA A 62 -11.17 12.47 -7.56
C ALA A 62 -10.28 11.51 -8.40
N GLN A 63 -9.99 10.31 -7.87
CA GLN A 63 -9.22 9.26 -8.53
C GLN A 63 -10.10 8.08 -9.00
N ILE A 64 -11.40 8.34 -9.22
CA ILE A 64 -12.32 7.34 -9.78
C ILE A 64 -11.78 6.84 -11.13
N ILE A 65 -12.01 5.58 -11.43
CA ILE A 65 -11.82 4.98 -12.76
C ILE A 65 -13.18 4.97 -13.43
N PRO A 66 -13.51 5.98 -14.27
CA PRO A 66 -14.90 6.25 -14.70
C PRO A 66 -15.55 5.09 -15.43
N GLU A 67 -14.77 4.32 -16.21
CA GLU A 67 -15.23 3.16 -16.97
C GLU A 67 -15.68 1.98 -16.10
N THR A 68 -15.35 2.01 -14.81
CA THR A 68 -15.77 1.00 -13.84
C THR A 68 -17.05 1.36 -13.11
N ALA A 69 -17.56 2.59 -13.33
CA ALA A 69 -18.74 3.09 -12.64
C ALA A 69 -20.01 2.40 -13.13
N ILE A 70 -20.74 1.82 -12.19
CA ILE A 70 -22.01 1.13 -12.43
C ILE A 70 -23.05 1.72 -11.49
N LEU A 71 -24.07 2.38 -12.06
CA LEU A 71 -25.22 2.83 -11.31
C LEU A 71 -26.35 1.78 -11.43
N ARG A 72 -26.88 1.37 -10.29
CA ARG A 72 -28.04 0.45 -10.21
C ARG A 72 -29.19 1.14 -9.49
N ASN A 73 -30.39 0.92 -9.98
CA ASN A 73 -31.60 1.30 -9.27
C ASN A 73 -32.11 0.10 -8.47
N LEU A 74 -32.03 0.18 -7.15
CA LEU A 74 -32.45 -0.89 -6.26
C LEU A 74 -33.98 -0.92 -6.06
N THR A 75 -34.66 0.20 -6.31
CA THR A 75 -36.12 0.32 -6.16
C THR A 75 -36.86 -0.18 -7.40
N SER A 76 -36.39 0.14 -8.60
CA SER A 76 -37.04 -0.18 -9.88
C SER A 76 -36.00 -0.58 -10.95
N PRO A 77 -35.34 -1.74 -10.82
CA PRO A 77 -34.24 -2.12 -11.71
C PRO A 77 -34.64 -2.28 -13.18
N LYS A 78 -35.88 -2.66 -13.46
CA LYS A 78 -36.37 -2.96 -14.83
C LYS A 78 -36.76 -1.71 -15.63
N ASP A 79 -37.09 -0.63 -14.93
CA ASP A 79 -37.60 0.61 -15.53
C ASP A 79 -36.55 1.73 -15.50
N PHE A 80 -35.27 1.35 -15.51
CA PHE A 80 -34.14 2.25 -15.36
C PHE A 80 -33.03 1.87 -16.33
N TRP A 81 -32.55 2.86 -17.12
CA TRP A 81 -31.40 2.66 -17.99
C TRP A 81 -30.59 3.96 -18.11
N ILE A 82 -29.29 3.81 -18.31
CA ILE A 82 -28.32 4.90 -18.47
C ILE A 82 -27.98 5.01 -19.95
N ALA A 83 -28.13 6.19 -20.52
CA ALA A 83 -27.78 6.48 -21.90
C ALA A 83 -26.32 6.91 -22.05
N GLU A 84 -25.80 7.66 -21.07
CA GLU A 84 -24.46 8.27 -21.12
C GLU A 84 -24.00 8.58 -19.70
N GLN A 85 -22.68 8.48 -19.47
CA GLN A 85 -22.06 8.96 -18.24
C GLN A 85 -20.81 9.77 -18.55
N ASN A 86 -20.62 10.87 -17.82
CA ASN A 86 -19.52 11.80 -17.95
C ASN A 86 -18.91 12.05 -16.56
N PHE A 87 -17.59 12.06 -16.47
CA PHE A 87 -16.89 12.39 -15.25
C PHE A 87 -16.36 13.82 -15.32
N ASP A 88 -16.98 14.72 -14.56
CA ASP A 88 -16.59 16.13 -14.47
C ASP A 88 -15.56 16.32 -13.33
N PHE A 89 -14.29 16.41 -13.69
CA PHE A 89 -13.17 16.58 -12.76
C PHE A 89 -12.51 17.95 -12.80
N ASP A 90 -12.98 18.87 -13.68
CA ASP A 90 -12.54 20.26 -13.69
C ASP A 90 -13.06 20.97 -12.43
N LEU A 91 -12.23 20.96 -11.40
CA LEU A 91 -12.59 21.57 -10.11
C LEU A 91 -12.45 23.10 -10.16
N LEU A 92 -13.35 23.77 -9.47
CA LEU A 92 -13.36 25.23 -9.33
C LEU A 92 -12.13 25.68 -8.50
N THR A 93 -11.10 26.13 -9.22
CA THR A 93 -9.94 26.83 -8.65
C THR A 93 -9.81 28.21 -9.31
N PRO A 94 -9.09 29.16 -8.71
CA PRO A 94 -8.84 30.46 -9.35
C PRO A 94 -8.21 30.34 -10.73
N GLU A 95 -7.27 29.41 -10.89
CA GLU A 95 -6.56 29.15 -12.14
C GLU A 95 -7.51 28.59 -13.20
N LYS A 96 -8.31 27.57 -12.84
CA LYS A 96 -9.30 26.96 -13.74
C LYS A 96 -10.41 27.93 -14.12
N LEU A 97 -10.82 28.72 -13.16
CA LEU A 97 -11.82 29.78 -13.42
C LEU A 97 -11.27 30.78 -14.45
N LEU A 98 -10.04 31.27 -14.28
CA LEU A 98 -9.39 32.18 -15.21
C LEU A 98 -9.18 31.54 -16.61
N GLU A 99 -8.79 30.26 -16.66
CA GLU A 99 -8.64 29.48 -17.91
C GLU A 99 -9.96 29.42 -18.71
N LYS A 100 -11.10 29.21 -18.03
CA LYS A 100 -12.42 29.17 -18.68
C LYS A 100 -12.93 30.54 -19.14
N TYR A 101 -12.28 31.60 -18.69
CA TYR A 101 -12.59 32.95 -19.11
C TYR A 101 -11.68 33.47 -20.23
N VAL A 102 -10.83 32.64 -20.83
CA VAL A 102 -10.05 33.03 -22.01
C VAL A 102 -10.99 33.40 -23.15
N GLY A 103 -10.83 34.59 -23.69
CA GLY A 103 -11.72 35.21 -24.67
C GLY A 103 -12.92 35.97 -24.09
N GLU A 104 -13.18 35.87 -22.79
CA GLU A 104 -14.29 36.48 -22.09
C GLU A 104 -13.85 37.69 -21.27
N ALA A 105 -14.83 38.56 -20.93
CA ALA A 105 -14.60 39.76 -20.13
C ALA A 105 -14.68 39.48 -18.63
N VAL A 106 -13.75 40.08 -17.89
CA VAL A 106 -13.69 40.09 -16.43
C VAL A 106 -13.59 41.52 -15.91
N GLU A 107 -13.90 41.74 -14.63
CA GLU A 107 -13.63 43.01 -13.96
C GLU A 107 -12.33 42.91 -13.14
N VAL A 108 -11.42 43.84 -13.31
CA VAL A 108 -10.16 43.93 -12.54
C VAL A 108 -10.30 45.10 -11.57
N ILE A 109 -10.12 44.85 -10.27
CA ILE A 109 -10.14 45.83 -9.22
C ILE A 109 -8.72 46.06 -8.72
N SER A 110 -8.16 47.24 -9.00
CA SER A 110 -6.87 47.69 -8.48
C SER A 110 -7.07 48.74 -7.39
N VAL A 111 -6.12 48.83 -6.48
CA VAL A 111 -6.15 49.79 -5.37
C VAL A 111 -5.02 50.77 -5.56
N LYS A 112 -5.32 52.06 -5.65
CA LYS A 112 -4.33 53.14 -5.76
C LYS A 112 -4.42 54.08 -4.55
N PRO A 113 -3.28 54.64 -4.06
CA PRO A 113 -3.31 55.68 -3.07
C PRO A 113 -4.08 56.90 -3.59
N ARG A 114 -4.83 57.61 -2.73
CA ARG A 114 -5.47 58.86 -3.10
C ARG A 114 -4.42 59.95 -3.30
N ALA A 115 -4.69 60.90 -4.21
CA ALA A 115 -3.78 61.98 -4.53
C ALA A 115 -3.50 62.95 -3.34
N ASN A 116 -4.35 62.94 -2.31
CA ASN A 116 -4.16 63.72 -1.09
C ASN A 116 -3.35 63.02 -0.01
N GLY A 117 -2.83 61.79 -0.26
CA GLY A 117 -2.02 61.04 0.68
C GLY A 117 -2.82 60.32 1.80
N GLU A 118 -4.12 60.56 1.94
CA GLU A 118 -4.97 59.90 2.95
C GLU A 118 -5.93 58.90 2.33
N GLY A 119 -5.68 57.61 2.55
CA GLY A 119 -6.52 56.50 2.15
C GLY A 119 -6.23 55.95 0.75
N GLN A 120 -7.04 54.97 0.34
CA GLN A 120 -6.93 54.24 -0.91
C GLN A 120 -8.24 54.35 -1.71
N THR A 121 -8.14 54.28 -3.05
CA THR A 121 -9.31 54.29 -3.95
C THR A 121 -9.28 53.02 -4.78
N GLU A 122 -10.40 52.28 -4.82
CA GLU A 122 -10.58 51.16 -5.74
C GLU A 122 -10.90 51.69 -7.14
N ILE A 123 -10.14 51.21 -8.12
CA ILE A 123 -10.37 51.47 -9.55
C ILE A 123 -10.84 50.16 -10.16
N ARG A 124 -11.97 50.20 -10.84
CA ARG A 124 -12.56 49.06 -11.53
C ARG A 124 -12.44 49.25 -13.02
N GLU A 125 -11.81 48.29 -13.68
CA GLU A 125 -11.60 48.28 -15.13
C GLU A 125 -12.09 46.97 -15.73
N ARG A 126 -12.69 47.00 -16.88
CA ARG A 126 -13.08 45.84 -17.65
C ARG A 126 -11.90 45.39 -18.50
N ALA A 127 -11.56 44.10 -18.46
CA ALA A 127 -10.51 43.49 -19.28
C ALA A 127 -11.00 42.21 -19.90
N THR A 128 -10.42 41.84 -21.06
CA THR A 128 -10.61 40.54 -21.70
C THR A 128 -9.39 39.65 -21.37
N VAL A 129 -9.63 38.41 -20.95
CA VAL A 129 -8.57 37.44 -20.72
C VAL A 129 -8.10 36.91 -22.07
N LEU A 130 -6.85 37.21 -22.46
CA LEU A 130 -6.28 36.72 -23.74
C LEU A 130 -5.64 35.36 -23.64
N ALA A 131 -4.92 35.07 -22.54
CA ALA A 131 -4.20 33.79 -22.35
C ALA A 131 -3.90 33.57 -20.86
N THR A 132 -3.63 32.29 -20.50
CA THR A 132 -3.32 31.86 -19.11
C THR A 132 -2.14 30.90 -19.02
N ASN A 133 -1.47 30.53 -20.16
CA ASN A 133 -0.50 29.42 -20.24
C ASN A 133 0.79 29.62 -19.41
N SER A 134 1.16 30.86 -19.09
CA SER A 134 2.35 31.19 -18.29
C SER A 134 2.12 32.40 -17.40
N GLY A 135 0.88 32.56 -16.92
CA GLY A 135 0.37 33.75 -16.25
C GLY A 135 -0.78 34.39 -17.02
N ALA A 136 -1.49 35.29 -16.38
CA ALA A 136 -2.62 35.97 -17.00
C ALA A 136 -2.16 37.04 -17.96
N VAL A 137 -2.69 37.03 -19.19
CA VAL A 137 -2.56 38.14 -20.16
C VAL A 137 -3.93 38.77 -20.32
N LEU A 138 -4.02 40.03 -19.96
CA LEU A 138 -5.28 40.81 -19.92
C LEU A 138 -5.24 41.98 -20.89
N GLN A 139 -6.26 42.14 -21.71
CA GLN A 139 -6.44 43.27 -22.59
C GLN A 139 -7.45 44.24 -21.97
N PHE A 140 -6.99 45.43 -21.61
CA PHE A 140 -7.79 46.60 -21.26
C PHE A 140 -8.13 47.41 -22.50
N ALA A 141 -8.90 48.46 -22.34
CA ALA A 141 -9.31 49.32 -23.46
C ALA A 141 -8.13 50.03 -24.15
N ASP A 142 -7.05 50.28 -23.42
CA ASP A 142 -5.91 51.12 -23.85
C ASP A 142 -4.55 50.39 -23.81
N ARG A 143 -4.49 49.15 -23.22
CA ARG A 143 -3.23 48.41 -22.98
C ARG A 143 -3.42 46.92 -22.83
N ILE A 144 -2.33 46.20 -22.93
CA ILE A 144 -2.24 44.78 -22.57
C ILE A 144 -1.32 44.65 -21.36
N GLU A 145 -1.77 43.93 -20.35
CA GLU A 145 -1.01 43.59 -19.13
C GLU A 145 -0.70 42.10 -19.11
N THR A 146 0.56 41.77 -18.79
CA THR A 146 1.02 40.37 -18.68
C THR A 146 1.02 39.85 -17.23
N SER A 147 0.41 40.61 -16.35
CA SER A 147 0.17 40.26 -14.93
C SER A 147 -1.14 40.86 -14.49
N ILE A 148 -1.68 40.39 -13.37
CA ILE A 148 -2.93 40.92 -12.81
C ILE A 148 -2.57 42.12 -11.93
N PRO A 149 -2.96 43.37 -12.30
CA PRO A 149 -2.62 44.58 -11.54
C PRO A 149 -3.44 44.73 -10.24
N GLY A 150 -4.26 43.75 -9.92
CA GLY A 150 -5.13 43.77 -8.74
C GLY A 150 -5.84 42.44 -8.56
N ARG A 151 -7.09 42.41 -8.12
CA ARG A 151 -7.94 41.23 -8.02
C ARG A 151 -8.90 41.12 -9.20
N ILE A 152 -9.13 39.92 -9.70
CA ILE A 152 -10.11 39.64 -10.74
C ILE A 152 -11.45 39.29 -10.10
N VAL A 153 -12.53 39.84 -10.66
CA VAL A 153 -13.92 39.52 -10.30
C VAL A 153 -14.58 38.88 -11.51
N PHE A 154 -15.10 37.70 -11.33
CA PHE A 154 -15.78 36.91 -12.36
C PHE A 154 -17.31 37.11 -12.21
N PRO A 155 -18.06 37.32 -13.29
CA PRO A 155 -19.51 37.55 -13.23
C PRO A 155 -20.30 36.28 -12.87
N LYS A 156 -19.80 35.10 -13.21
CA LYS A 156 -20.46 33.80 -12.95
C LYS A 156 -19.44 32.66 -12.95
N VAL A 157 -19.82 31.51 -12.38
CA VAL A 157 -19.05 30.25 -12.52
C VAL A 157 -19.52 29.55 -13.80
N PRO A 158 -18.63 29.20 -14.73
CA PRO A 158 -18.94 28.36 -15.90
C PRO A 158 -19.56 27.03 -15.48
N GLY A 159 -20.56 26.57 -16.25
CA GLY A 159 -21.36 25.37 -15.88
C GLY A 159 -20.59 24.05 -15.86
N ASN A 160 -19.39 24.00 -16.46
CA ASN A 160 -18.53 22.82 -16.50
C ASN A 160 -17.47 22.82 -15.38
N LEU A 161 -17.41 23.83 -14.51
CA LEU A 161 -16.58 23.81 -13.30
C LEU A 161 -17.39 23.30 -12.13
N ARG A 162 -16.85 22.31 -11.43
CA ARG A 162 -17.49 21.66 -10.29
C ARG A 162 -16.79 22.02 -8.98
N ALA A 163 -17.56 22.25 -7.92
CA ALA A 163 -17.00 22.44 -6.58
C ALA A 163 -16.42 21.14 -6.00
N ARG A 164 -16.88 19.99 -6.50
CA ARG A 164 -16.47 18.62 -6.10
C ARG A 164 -16.45 17.72 -7.32
N PRO A 165 -15.60 16.66 -7.34
CA PRO A 165 -15.64 15.65 -8.38
C PRO A 165 -17.05 15.08 -8.52
N THR A 166 -17.57 15.02 -9.75
CA THR A 166 -18.97 14.71 -10.03
C THR A 166 -19.07 13.74 -11.20
N LEU A 167 -19.81 12.64 -11.01
CA LEU A 167 -20.20 11.75 -12.10
C LEU A 167 -21.57 12.16 -12.59
N VAL A 168 -21.69 12.60 -13.84
CA VAL A 168 -22.92 13.06 -14.47
C VAL A 168 -23.45 11.95 -15.38
N MET A 169 -24.71 11.58 -15.19
CA MET A 169 -25.35 10.49 -15.93
C MET A 169 -26.65 10.94 -16.55
N ASN A 170 -26.77 10.78 -17.86
CA ASN A 170 -28.02 10.91 -18.59
C ASN A 170 -28.75 9.57 -18.51
N LEU A 171 -29.91 9.58 -17.88
CA LEU A 171 -30.67 8.36 -17.59
C LEU A 171 -32.17 8.54 -17.88
N ASN A 172 -32.86 7.42 -18.02
CA ASN A 172 -34.31 7.37 -18.10
C ASN A 172 -34.87 6.64 -16.88
N SER A 173 -35.79 7.27 -16.19
CA SER A 173 -36.50 6.71 -15.05
C SER A 173 -37.95 6.42 -15.40
N GLY A 174 -38.44 5.22 -15.08
CA GLY A 174 -39.83 4.79 -15.31
C GLY A 174 -40.86 5.44 -14.38
N ALA A 175 -40.42 6.06 -13.28
CA ALA A 175 -41.31 6.56 -12.23
C ALA A 175 -40.84 7.92 -11.65
N ASP A 176 -41.81 8.78 -11.33
CA ASP A 176 -41.60 10.01 -10.57
C ASP A 176 -41.75 9.75 -9.07
N ARG A 177 -40.68 9.38 -8.42
CA ARG A 177 -40.62 9.11 -6.97
C ARG A 177 -39.19 9.07 -6.43
N ALA A 178 -39.05 9.03 -5.10
CA ALA A 178 -37.78 8.71 -4.45
C ALA A 178 -37.39 7.27 -4.77
N GLN A 179 -36.14 7.07 -5.14
CA GLN A 179 -35.56 5.79 -5.57
C GLN A 179 -34.20 5.59 -4.92
N LYS A 180 -33.94 4.37 -4.47
CA LYS A 180 -32.62 3.98 -3.94
C LYS A 180 -31.71 3.62 -5.10
N LEU A 181 -30.64 4.39 -5.25
CA LEU A 181 -29.60 4.20 -6.26
C LEU A 181 -28.32 3.73 -5.61
N GLU A 182 -27.64 2.75 -6.20
CA GLU A 182 -26.31 2.31 -5.77
C GLU A 182 -25.32 2.61 -6.89
N LEU A 183 -24.36 3.46 -6.61
CA LEU A 183 -23.19 3.70 -7.46
C LEU A 183 -22.03 2.86 -6.95
N SER A 184 -21.52 1.95 -7.79
CA SER A 184 -20.34 1.15 -7.54
C SER A 184 -19.25 1.54 -8.52
N TYR A 185 -18.01 1.80 -8.03
CA TYR A 185 -16.88 2.16 -8.88
C TYR A 185 -15.55 1.79 -8.24
N LEU A 186 -14.52 1.59 -9.06
CA LEU A 186 -13.15 1.47 -8.62
C LEU A 186 -12.48 2.84 -8.57
N THR A 187 -11.56 3.00 -7.61
CA THR A 187 -10.78 4.24 -7.42
C THR A 187 -9.38 3.94 -6.93
N GLY A 188 -8.44 4.82 -7.30
CA GLY A 188 -7.14 4.93 -6.66
C GLY A 188 -7.18 5.78 -5.39
N GLY A 189 -5.99 6.02 -4.81
CA GLY A 189 -5.80 6.90 -3.66
C GLY A 189 -6.17 6.31 -2.31
N LEU A 190 -6.51 5.04 -2.23
CA LEU A 190 -6.76 4.31 -1.00
C LEU A 190 -5.75 3.17 -0.86
N PHE A 191 -5.07 3.14 0.29
CA PHE A 191 -4.02 2.17 0.59
C PHE A 191 -4.24 1.57 1.97
N TRP A 192 -3.81 0.33 2.13
CA TRP A 192 -3.67 -0.26 3.43
C TRP A 192 -2.42 -1.14 3.52
N LYS A 193 -1.92 -1.29 4.73
CA LYS A 193 -0.84 -2.22 5.08
C LYS A 193 -1.04 -2.76 6.47
N ALA A 194 -0.52 -3.97 6.71
CA ALA A 194 -0.43 -4.52 8.05
C ALA A 194 0.93 -4.17 8.68
N ASP A 195 0.91 -3.80 9.95
CA ASP A 195 2.07 -3.58 10.80
C ASP A 195 1.88 -4.42 12.07
N TYR A 196 2.93 -5.12 12.49
CA TYR A 196 2.89 -5.98 13.68
C TYR A 196 3.92 -5.51 14.71
N ALA A 197 3.51 -5.50 15.97
CA ALA A 197 4.40 -5.31 17.10
C ALA A 197 4.46 -6.61 17.90
N ALA A 198 5.66 -7.16 18.08
CA ALA A 198 5.91 -8.40 18.81
C ALA A 198 6.81 -8.10 20.02
N ASN A 199 6.35 -8.40 21.23
CA ASN A 199 7.08 -8.22 22.47
C ASN A 199 7.59 -9.58 22.95
N LEU A 200 8.92 -9.80 22.88
CA LEU A 200 9.55 -11.02 23.36
C LEU A 200 9.55 -11.06 24.90
N SER A 201 9.25 -12.23 25.45
CA SER A 201 9.43 -12.52 26.87
C SER A 201 10.89 -12.39 27.28
N ALA A 202 11.14 -12.20 28.59
CA ALA A 202 12.49 -12.05 29.14
C ALA A 202 13.38 -13.28 28.81
N ASP A 203 12.81 -14.49 28.83
CA ASP A 203 13.49 -15.77 28.55
C ASP A 203 13.55 -16.10 27.04
N GLU A 204 13.00 -15.24 26.16
CA GLU A 204 13.00 -15.37 24.68
C GLU A 204 12.31 -16.67 24.18
N LYS A 205 11.37 -17.24 24.95
CA LYS A 205 10.64 -18.46 24.57
C LYS A 205 9.22 -18.21 24.10
N ALA A 206 8.69 -17.02 24.37
CA ALA A 206 7.36 -16.61 23.95
C ALA A 206 7.36 -15.15 23.52
N MET A 207 6.31 -14.72 22.82
CA MET A 207 6.07 -13.32 22.51
C MET A 207 4.57 -13.01 22.55
N ASP A 208 4.26 -11.77 22.85
CA ASP A 208 2.95 -11.19 22.58
C ASP A 208 3.00 -10.45 21.26
N ILE A 209 2.05 -10.72 20.37
CA ILE A 209 1.98 -10.06 19.06
C ILE A 209 0.67 -9.33 18.89
N SER A 210 0.73 -8.08 18.46
CA SER A 210 -0.41 -7.28 18.04
C SER A 210 -0.25 -6.81 16.61
N GLY A 211 -1.30 -7.02 15.81
CA GLY A 211 -1.37 -6.58 14.42
C GLY A 211 -2.27 -5.36 14.27
N TRP A 212 -1.83 -4.42 13.48
CA TRP A 212 -2.53 -3.19 13.14
C TRP A 212 -2.66 -3.06 11.64
N VAL A 213 -3.77 -2.49 11.19
CA VAL A 213 -3.93 -2.04 9.82
C VAL A 213 -3.76 -0.53 9.79
N THR A 214 -2.84 -0.07 8.98
CA THR A 214 -2.67 1.35 8.66
C THR A 214 -3.34 1.63 7.32
N LEU A 215 -4.33 2.52 7.34
CA LEU A 215 -5.14 2.96 6.20
C LEU A 215 -4.73 4.38 5.82
N THR A 216 -4.55 4.65 4.54
CA THR A 216 -4.29 6.00 4.03
C THR A 216 -5.32 6.33 2.96
N ASN A 217 -5.98 7.49 3.10
CA ASN A 217 -6.91 8.02 2.12
C ASN A 217 -6.35 9.29 1.48
N GLN A 218 -6.04 9.23 0.19
CA GLN A 218 -5.61 10.32 -0.67
C GLN A 218 -6.46 10.38 -1.95
N SER A 219 -7.67 9.82 -1.91
CA SER A 219 -8.54 9.68 -3.08
C SER A 219 -9.21 10.99 -3.52
N GLY A 220 -9.07 12.07 -2.74
CA GLY A 220 -9.76 13.34 -2.97
C GLY A 220 -11.24 13.33 -2.51
N ALA A 221 -11.66 12.31 -1.76
CA ALA A 221 -12.99 12.22 -1.17
C ALA A 221 -12.93 11.71 0.27
N ALA A 222 -13.94 12.07 1.08
CA ALA A 222 -14.14 11.48 2.41
C ALA A 222 -15.21 10.38 2.34
N TYR A 223 -15.07 9.35 3.18
CA TYR A 223 -16.00 8.23 3.27
C TYR A 223 -16.59 8.15 4.69
N PRO A 224 -17.68 8.90 4.94
CA PRO A 224 -18.28 8.96 6.27
C PRO A 224 -19.03 7.68 6.59
N ASN A 225 -18.90 7.21 7.84
CA ASN A 225 -19.64 6.06 8.39
C ASN A 225 -19.66 4.81 7.46
N ALA A 226 -18.54 4.53 6.81
CA ALA A 226 -18.41 3.45 5.84
C ALA A 226 -18.24 2.07 6.51
N VAL A 227 -18.85 1.04 5.93
CA VAL A 227 -18.48 -0.35 6.17
C VAL A 227 -17.12 -0.57 5.49
N LEU A 228 -16.09 -0.77 6.31
CA LEU A 228 -14.72 -0.93 5.83
C LEU A 228 -14.38 -2.40 5.65
N GLN A 229 -13.89 -2.73 4.47
CA GLN A 229 -13.39 -4.05 4.11
C GLN A 229 -11.99 -3.94 3.52
N LEU A 230 -11.14 -4.92 3.81
CA LEU A 230 -9.76 -4.99 3.32
C LEU A 230 -9.54 -6.34 2.67
N VAL A 231 -8.99 -6.35 1.48
CA VAL A 231 -8.67 -7.59 0.76
C VAL A 231 -7.17 -7.82 0.83
N ALA A 232 -6.78 -8.92 1.49
CA ALA A 232 -5.40 -9.41 1.48
C ALA A 232 -5.23 -10.45 0.39
N GLY A 233 -4.25 -10.24 -0.47
CA GLY A 233 -3.95 -11.02 -1.66
C GLY A 233 -3.70 -10.13 -2.87
N ASP A 234 -3.02 -10.66 -3.87
CA ASP A 234 -2.63 -9.90 -5.06
C ASP A 234 -3.70 -10.06 -6.15
N VAL A 235 -4.57 -9.06 -6.29
CA VAL A 235 -5.59 -9.01 -7.34
C VAL A 235 -4.92 -8.64 -8.67
N ASN A 236 -5.16 -9.44 -9.71
CA ASN A 236 -4.65 -9.13 -11.05
C ASN A 236 -5.45 -7.97 -11.67
N ILE A 237 -4.76 -6.87 -11.97
CA ILE A 237 -5.33 -5.67 -12.56
C ILE A 237 -4.66 -5.43 -13.90
N VAL A 238 -5.45 -5.20 -14.95
CA VAL A 238 -4.93 -4.72 -16.23
C VAL A 238 -4.69 -3.22 -16.10
N VAL A 239 -3.42 -2.84 -15.84
CA VAL A 239 -3.02 -1.43 -15.81
C VAL A 239 -2.66 -1.02 -17.23
N PRO A 240 -3.33 -0.01 -17.84
CA PRO A 240 -2.83 0.65 -19.02
C PRO A 240 -1.49 1.30 -18.63
N GLN A 241 -0.39 1.00 -19.30
CA GLN A 241 0.94 1.51 -18.94
C GLN A 241 1.00 3.03 -19.03
N PRO A 242 1.20 3.76 -17.92
CA PRO A 242 1.74 5.12 -17.97
C PRO A 242 3.25 5.07 -17.80
N ALA A 243 3.95 6.06 -18.38
CA ALA A 243 5.39 6.24 -18.22
C ALA A 243 5.81 6.42 -16.74
N PRO A 244 7.03 6.01 -16.35
CA PRO A 244 7.41 5.88 -14.95
C PRO A 244 7.74 7.24 -14.31
N GLU A 245 6.98 7.64 -13.32
CA GLU A 245 7.40 8.65 -12.34
C GLU A 245 7.56 8.00 -10.97
N ALA A 246 8.80 7.90 -10.51
CA ALA A 246 9.15 7.41 -9.18
C ALA A 246 8.96 8.52 -8.14
N ARG A 247 8.04 8.36 -7.21
CA ARG A 247 7.96 9.14 -5.97
C ARG A 247 8.38 8.30 -4.77
N LYS A 248 9.48 8.71 -4.13
CA LYS A 248 9.91 8.21 -2.82
C LYS A 248 9.02 8.86 -1.74
N MET A 249 8.36 8.04 -0.92
CA MET A 249 7.74 8.51 0.33
C MET A 249 8.65 8.21 1.51
N ALA A 250 8.90 9.23 2.34
CA ALA A 250 9.56 9.11 3.64
C ALA A 250 8.52 8.75 4.70
N PHE A 251 8.88 7.87 5.64
CA PHE A 251 8.04 7.47 6.76
C PHE A 251 8.62 8.00 8.07
N ASP A 252 7.79 8.71 8.81
CA ASP A 252 8.05 9.09 10.20
C ASP A 252 7.43 8.08 11.17
N GLY A 253 8.10 7.92 12.31
CA GLY A 253 7.93 6.84 13.26
C GLY A 253 6.57 6.80 13.98
N LEU A 254 6.18 5.58 14.34
CA LEU A 254 4.95 5.23 15.03
C LEU A 254 5.24 4.96 16.51
N ALA A 255 4.39 5.54 17.36
CA ALA A 255 4.35 5.26 18.79
C ALA A 255 3.74 3.87 19.04
N THR A 256 4.33 3.12 19.97
CA THR A 256 3.82 1.85 20.47
C THR A 256 2.53 2.07 21.28
N VAL A 257 1.42 1.49 20.82
CA VAL A 257 0.15 1.47 21.56
C VAL A 257 -0.08 0.06 22.08
N SER A 258 -0.28 -0.06 23.38
CA SER A 258 -0.69 -1.30 24.08
C SER A 258 -1.95 -1.92 23.46
N GLY A 259 -1.96 -3.25 23.37
CA GLY A 259 -2.92 -4.08 22.67
C GLY A 259 -4.40 -3.68 22.84
N ALA A 260 -5.01 -3.31 21.72
CA ALA A 260 -6.46 -3.18 21.58
C ALA A 260 -7.06 -4.54 21.21
N ALA A 261 -8.30 -4.81 21.65
CA ALA A 261 -9.03 -6.00 21.23
C ALA A 261 -9.19 -6.03 19.71
N PRO A 262 -9.15 -7.21 19.05
CA PRO A 262 -9.35 -7.35 17.61
C PRO A 262 -10.68 -6.73 17.20
N GLN A 263 -10.67 -5.91 16.14
CA GLN A 263 -11.86 -5.20 15.65
C GLN A 263 -12.27 -5.67 14.26
N MET A 264 -11.64 -6.72 13.71
CA MET A 264 -11.91 -7.21 12.37
C MET A 264 -12.29 -8.70 12.37
N ARG A 265 -13.30 -9.02 11.56
CA ARG A 265 -13.68 -10.39 11.20
C ARG A 265 -13.05 -10.74 9.86
N GLU A 266 -12.54 -11.95 9.75
CA GLU A 266 -11.95 -12.50 8.53
C GLU A 266 -12.89 -13.51 7.92
N GLU A 267 -12.99 -13.52 6.57
CA GLU A 267 -13.69 -14.52 5.77
C GLU A 267 -12.97 -14.75 4.43
N ASN A 268 -13.17 -15.93 3.85
CA ASN A 268 -12.63 -16.25 2.53
C ASN A 268 -13.44 -15.52 1.44
N LEU A 269 -12.72 -14.84 0.53
CA LEU A 269 -13.29 -14.23 -0.66
C LEU A 269 -12.53 -14.75 -1.90
N PHE A 270 -13.09 -15.76 -2.59
CA PHE A 270 -12.43 -16.46 -3.70
C PHE A 270 -11.07 -17.04 -3.23
N GLU A 271 -9.94 -16.60 -3.78
CA GLU A 271 -8.58 -16.99 -3.36
C GLU A 271 -7.91 -15.96 -2.43
N TYR A 272 -8.69 -15.02 -1.87
CA TYR A 272 -8.24 -13.92 -1.02
C TYR A 272 -8.85 -14.01 0.37
N HIS A 273 -8.33 -13.23 1.30
CA HIS A 273 -8.91 -13.04 2.63
C HIS A 273 -9.52 -11.64 2.74
N LEU A 274 -10.80 -11.59 3.11
CA LEU A 274 -11.54 -10.36 3.35
C LEU A 274 -11.63 -10.09 4.86
N TYR A 275 -11.12 -8.95 5.28
CA TYR A 275 -11.20 -8.48 6.66
C TYR A 275 -12.23 -7.37 6.74
N THR A 276 -13.30 -7.59 7.47
CA THR A 276 -14.38 -6.60 7.68
C THR A 276 -14.25 -6.00 9.08
N LEU A 277 -14.21 -4.67 9.16
CA LEU A 277 -14.24 -3.96 10.44
C LEU A 277 -15.63 -4.11 11.07
N ASP A 278 -15.69 -4.52 12.34
CA ASP A 278 -16.95 -4.84 13.04
C ASP A 278 -17.89 -3.64 13.23
N ARG A 279 -17.40 -2.43 13.07
CA ARG A 279 -18.16 -1.19 13.19
C ARG A 279 -17.90 -0.27 12.01
N PRO A 280 -18.90 0.48 11.53
CA PRO A 280 -18.66 1.53 10.54
C PRO A 280 -17.63 2.54 11.02
N THR A 281 -16.86 3.08 10.09
CA THR A 281 -15.83 4.07 10.39
C THR A 281 -15.81 5.18 9.33
N THR A 282 -15.31 6.35 9.69
CA THR A 282 -15.11 7.45 8.76
C THR A 282 -13.65 7.50 8.32
N LEU A 283 -13.41 7.47 7.01
CA LEU A 283 -12.11 7.74 6.40
C LEU A 283 -12.13 9.17 5.85
N LYS A 284 -11.48 10.10 6.57
CA LYS A 284 -11.38 11.49 6.10
C LYS A 284 -10.38 11.59 4.95
N GLU A 285 -10.57 12.57 4.08
CA GLU A 285 -9.59 12.90 3.05
C GLU A 285 -8.25 13.30 3.69
N ASN A 286 -7.14 12.91 3.07
CA ASN A 286 -5.76 13.14 3.55
C ASN A 286 -5.53 12.65 4.98
N GLN A 287 -6.14 11.51 5.34
CA GLN A 287 -6.02 10.91 6.67
C GLN A 287 -5.27 9.58 6.61
N THR A 288 -4.36 9.38 7.57
CA THR A 288 -3.89 8.05 7.95
C THR A 288 -4.61 7.60 9.21
N LYS A 289 -5.16 6.40 9.21
CA LYS A 289 -5.90 5.80 10.32
C LYS A 289 -5.36 4.41 10.63
N GLN A 290 -5.27 4.08 11.92
CA GLN A 290 -4.95 2.72 12.37
C GLN A 290 -6.16 2.06 13.01
N VAL A 291 -6.36 0.77 12.70
CA VAL A 291 -7.36 -0.10 13.33
C VAL A 291 -6.71 -1.42 13.74
N ALA A 292 -7.14 -1.99 14.85
CA ALA A 292 -6.60 -3.24 15.34
C ALA A 292 -7.05 -4.40 14.45
N LEU A 293 -6.08 -5.22 14.01
CA LEU A 293 -6.28 -6.39 13.15
C LEU A 293 -6.41 -7.66 14.00
N LEU A 294 -5.41 -7.91 14.83
CA LEU A 294 -5.33 -9.10 15.69
C LEU A 294 -4.52 -8.81 16.96
N SER A 295 -4.71 -9.67 17.95
CA SER A 295 -3.88 -9.72 19.14
C SER A 295 -3.75 -11.18 19.58
N ALA A 296 -2.54 -11.61 19.92
CA ALA A 296 -2.27 -12.93 20.47
C ALA A 296 -1.21 -12.82 21.56
N ALA A 297 -1.43 -13.51 22.67
CA ALA A 297 -0.52 -13.51 23.79
C ALA A 297 0.16 -14.87 23.95
N ASN A 298 1.36 -14.85 24.48
CA ASN A 298 2.15 -16.03 24.82
C ASN A 298 2.37 -16.99 23.62
N VAL A 299 2.63 -16.43 22.44
CA VAL A 299 2.96 -17.20 21.24
C VAL A 299 4.34 -17.82 21.39
N PRO A 300 4.49 -19.17 21.35
CA PRO A 300 5.78 -19.82 21.48
C PRO A 300 6.74 -19.44 20.35
N VAL A 301 7.97 -19.11 20.70
CA VAL A 301 9.02 -18.74 19.72
C VAL A 301 10.25 -19.62 19.85
N ARG A 302 11.00 -19.70 18.75
CA ARG A 302 12.28 -20.39 18.64
C ARG A 302 13.34 -19.41 18.18
N LYS A 303 14.35 -19.18 18.99
CA LYS A 303 15.52 -18.38 18.62
C LYS A 303 16.53 -19.28 17.89
N GLU A 304 17.09 -18.79 16.80
CA GLU A 304 18.04 -19.51 15.96
C GLU A 304 19.23 -18.62 15.62
N TYR A 305 20.44 -19.20 15.72
CA TYR A 305 21.68 -18.63 15.22
C TYR A 305 22.04 -19.31 13.90
N LEU A 306 22.24 -18.53 12.84
CA LEU A 306 22.48 -19.03 11.49
C LEU A 306 23.77 -18.48 10.90
N LEU A 307 24.68 -19.38 10.54
CA LEU A 307 25.83 -19.10 9.68
C LEU A 307 25.57 -19.69 8.30
N ARG A 308 25.60 -18.88 7.25
CA ARG A 308 25.44 -19.35 5.88
C ARG A 308 26.74 -19.26 5.10
N GLY A 309 27.15 -20.34 4.43
CA GLY A 309 28.20 -20.37 3.45
C GLY A 309 27.77 -19.80 2.09
N GLN A 310 28.70 -19.83 1.14
CA GLN A 310 28.50 -19.39 -0.24
C GLN A 310 28.84 -20.49 -1.22
N SER A 311 28.07 -20.63 -2.28
CA SER A 311 28.25 -21.70 -3.27
C SER A 311 29.59 -21.65 -4.01
N TYR A 312 30.16 -20.44 -4.17
CA TYR A 312 31.43 -20.27 -4.86
C TYR A 312 32.64 -20.83 -4.10
N TYR A 313 32.52 -21.07 -2.77
CA TYR A 313 33.62 -21.63 -1.96
C TYR A 313 34.16 -22.94 -2.52
N TYR A 314 33.32 -23.70 -3.25
CA TYR A 314 33.63 -25.05 -3.74
C TYR A 314 34.20 -25.04 -5.16
N SER A 315 34.38 -23.88 -5.82
CA SER A 315 34.84 -23.82 -7.22
C SER A 315 36.29 -23.38 -7.39
N GLY A 316 36.98 -23.04 -6.29
CA GLY A 316 38.36 -22.55 -6.34
C GLY A 316 39.11 -22.72 -5.00
N SER A 317 40.39 -22.36 -5.04
CA SER A 317 41.25 -22.32 -3.82
C SER A 317 41.25 -20.90 -3.25
N TYR A 318 40.73 -20.74 -2.03
CA TYR A 318 40.54 -19.45 -1.38
C TYR A 318 41.36 -19.28 -0.08
N GLY A 319 41.74 -20.34 0.60
CA GLY A 319 42.46 -20.27 1.88
C GLY A 319 41.59 -19.69 2.99
N ASP A 320 41.85 -18.45 3.42
CA ASP A 320 41.08 -17.77 4.46
C ASP A 320 39.79 -17.17 3.84
N LEU A 321 38.65 -17.48 4.41
CA LEU A 321 37.33 -17.06 3.95
C LEU A 321 36.63 -16.07 4.90
N GLY A 322 37.36 -15.60 5.91
CA GLY A 322 36.94 -14.54 6.82
C GLY A 322 37.08 -14.89 8.30
N ASP A 323 37.53 -13.90 9.08
CA ASP A 323 37.88 -14.01 10.51
C ASP A 323 36.75 -13.65 11.48
N LYS A 324 35.80 -12.82 11.06
CA LYS A 324 34.67 -12.36 11.89
C LYS A 324 33.39 -12.43 11.09
N LEU A 325 33.05 -13.63 10.64
CA LEU A 325 31.81 -13.85 9.94
C LEU A 325 30.64 -13.62 10.89
N LYS A 326 29.67 -12.90 10.40
CA LYS A 326 28.45 -12.58 11.14
C LYS A 326 27.51 -13.78 11.19
N ILE A 327 26.95 -14.03 12.35
CA ILE A 327 25.95 -15.07 12.58
C ILE A 327 24.59 -14.38 12.73
N GLY A 328 23.70 -14.63 11.79
CA GLY A 328 22.35 -14.07 11.82
C GLY A 328 21.53 -14.59 13.00
N VAL A 329 20.78 -13.70 13.66
CA VAL A 329 19.82 -14.05 14.71
C VAL A 329 18.41 -14.04 14.14
N PHE A 330 17.72 -15.15 14.29
CA PHE A 330 16.35 -15.31 13.82
C PHE A 330 15.42 -15.68 14.98
N VAL A 331 14.15 -15.29 14.86
CA VAL A 331 13.05 -15.74 15.72
C VAL A 331 11.99 -16.36 14.84
N GLY A 332 11.65 -17.61 15.12
CA GLY A 332 10.61 -18.35 14.42
C GLY A 332 9.40 -18.60 15.30
N PHE A 333 8.19 -18.58 14.74
CA PHE A 333 6.95 -18.98 15.39
C PHE A 333 6.00 -19.66 14.40
N ASP A 334 5.01 -20.37 14.89
CA ASP A 334 4.02 -21.05 14.06
C ASP A 334 2.69 -20.30 14.12
N ASN A 335 2.10 -20.03 12.94
CA ASN A 335 0.77 -19.44 12.84
C ASN A 335 -0.31 -20.52 13.03
N LYS A 336 -0.46 -21.05 14.26
CA LYS A 336 -1.39 -22.13 14.61
C LYS A 336 -2.29 -21.73 15.77
N GLU A 337 -3.51 -22.29 15.82
CA GLU A 337 -4.43 -22.09 16.93
C GLU A 337 -3.82 -22.59 18.26
N SER A 338 -3.10 -23.72 18.23
CA SER A 338 -2.37 -24.24 19.39
C SER A 338 -1.24 -23.32 19.89
N ALA A 339 -0.84 -22.35 19.08
CA ALA A 339 0.14 -21.30 19.40
C ALA A 339 -0.53 -19.92 19.60
N SER A 340 -1.81 -19.89 19.98
CA SER A 340 -2.61 -18.67 20.20
C SER A 340 -2.79 -17.78 18.97
N LEU A 341 -2.49 -18.28 17.75
CA LEU A 341 -2.66 -17.61 16.45
C LEU A 341 -3.69 -18.37 15.59
N GLY A 342 -3.33 -18.83 14.39
CA GLY A 342 -4.20 -19.66 13.56
C GLY A 342 -5.18 -18.87 12.70
N LYS A 343 -4.89 -17.59 12.45
CA LYS A 343 -5.59 -16.74 11.46
C LYS A 343 -4.63 -16.36 10.34
N PRO A 344 -5.10 -16.18 9.10
CA PRO A 344 -4.24 -15.65 8.06
C PRO A 344 -3.60 -14.33 8.49
N LEU A 345 -2.31 -14.16 8.22
CA LEU A 345 -1.58 -12.94 8.51
C LEU A 345 -1.32 -12.22 7.19
N PRO A 346 -1.87 -11.02 6.96
CA PRO A 346 -1.53 -10.20 5.81
C PRO A 346 -0.04 -9.87 5.75
N LYS A 347 0.50 -9.70 4.55
CA LYS A 347 1.88 -9.23 4.38
C LYS A 347 2.08 -7.90 5.10
N GLY A 348 3.25 -7.78 5.77
CA GLY A 348 3.54 -6.58 6.55
C GLY A 348 4.87 -6.63 7.25
N VAL A 349 5.17 -5.62 8.05
CA VAL A 349 6.40 -5.51 8.83
C VAL A 349 6.13 -5.94 10.27
N VAL A 350 6.93 -6.88 10.78
CA VAL A 350 6.92 -7.31 12.18
C VAL A 350 8.08 -6.64 12.90
N ARG A 351 7.76 -5.72 13.82
CA ARG A 351 8.72 -5.06 14.70
C ARG A 351 8.80 -5.79 16.00
N VAL A 352 9.99 -6.22 16.36
CA VAL A 352 10.23 -7.01 17.57
C VAL A 352 10.87 -6.14 18.64
N TYR A 353 10.30 -6.21 19.83
CA TYR A 353 10.74 -5.53 21.03
C TYR A 353 11.07 -6.55 22.11
N LYS A 354 11.93 -6.18 23.05
CA LYS A 354 12.22 -6.96 24.25
C LYS A 354 12.36 -6.01 25.44
N GLU A 355 11.82 -6.40 26.58
CA GLU A 355 12.00 -5.64 27.82
C GLU A 355 13.46 -5.72 28.31
N ASP A 356 14.00 -4.58 28.66
CA ASP A 356 15.28 -4.49 29.36
C ASP A 356 15.13 -4.81 30.86
N SER A 357 16.24 -4.80 31.60
CA SER A 357 16.23 -5.10 33.04
C SER A 357 15.44 -4.12 33.91
N LYS A 358 15.02 -2.99 33.34
CA LYS A 358 14.21 -1.95 34.02
C LYS A 358 12.74 -1.96 33.58
N GLY A 359 12.33 -2.93 32.73
CA GLY A 359 10.99 -3.03 32.19
C GLY A 359 10.71 -2.11 31.00
N GLY A 360 11.73 -1.46 30.43
CA GLY A 360 11.62 -0.63 29.24
C GLY A 360 11.66 -1.46 27.97
N ALA A 361 10.68 -1.29 27.08
CA ALA A 361 10.66 -1.97 25.78
C ALA A 361 11.76 -1.40 24.86
N GLN A 362 12.69 -2.25 24.42
CA GLN A 362 13.77 -1.91 23.51
C GLN A 362 13.53 -2.57 22.16
N PHE A 363 13.67 -1.82 21.07
CA PHE A 363 13.61 -2.34 19.72
C PHE A 363 14.81 -3.25 19.42
N VAL A 364 14.55 -4.50 19.02
CA VAL A 364 15.60 -5.50 18.76
C VAL A 364 15.72 -5.90 17.30
N GLY A 365 14.83 -5.47 16.45
CA GLY A 365 14.88 -5.68 15.00
C GLY A 365 13.50 -5.74 14.36
N GLU A 366 13.47 -5.70 13.04
CA GLU A 366 12.26 -5.89 12.24
C GLU A 366 12.54 -6.72 11.00
N ASP A 367 11.51 -7.40 10.52
CA ASP A 367 11.52 -8.12 9.26
C ASP A 367 10.15 -8.06 8.61
N SER A 368 10.08 -8.31 7.31
CA SER A 368 8.83 -8.39 6.57
C SER A 368 8.34 -9.84 6.48
N ILE A 369 7.03 -10.02 6.59
CA ILE A 369 6.36 -11.28 6.29
C ILE A 369 5.52 -11.13 5.02
N ASP A 370 5.46 -12.19 4.23
CA ASP A 370 4.49 -12.32 3.15
C ASP A 370 3.12 -12.72 3.70
N HIS A 371 2.09 -12.77 2.82
CA HIS A 371 0.79 -13.33 3.17
C HIS A 371 0.98 -14.75 3.72
N THR A 372 0.72 -14.93 5.00
CA THR A 372 1.00 -16.17 5.71
C THR A 372 -0.31 -16.86 6.11
N PRO A 373 -0.69 -17.96 5.46
CA PRO A 373 -1.86 -18.76 5.79
C PRO A 373 -1.79 -19.32 7.23
N LYS A 374 -2.91 -19.77 7.75
CA LYS A 374 -2.90 -20.56 8.99
C LYS A 374 -2.09 -21.85 8.79
N ASN A 375 -1.48 -22.32 9.87
CA ASN A 375 -0.63 -23.52 9.95
C ASN A 375 0.75 -23.40 9.29
N GLU A 376 1.15 -22.22 8.86
CA GLU A 376 2.50 -21.97 8.36
C GLU A 376 3.43 -21.42 9.44
N ALA A 377 4.74 -21.64 9.23
CA ALA A 377 5.80 -21.13 10.09
C ALA A 377 6.32 -19.79 9.58
N VAL A 378 6.49 -18.83 10.49
CA VAL A 378 7.11 -17.53 10.24
C VAL A 378 8.53 -17.54 10.80
N ARG A 379 9.47 -16.91 10.10
CA ARG A 379 10.85 -16.77 10.53
C ARG A 379 11.33 -15.35 10.25
N LEU A 380 11.68 -14.63 11.31
CA LEU A 380 12.09 -13.23 11.28
C LEU A 380 13.59 -13.10 11.50
N LYS A 381 14.29 -12.38 10.66
CA LYS A 381 15.69 -12.01 10.85
C LYS A 381 15.75 -10.72 11.67
N LEU A 382 16.27 -10.80 12.90
CA LEU A 382 16.35 -9.64 13.79
C LEU A 382 17.68 -8.87 13.72
N GLY A 383 18.72 -9.49 13.17
CA GLY A 383 20.03 -8.88 13.09
C GLY A 383 21.15 -9.92 13.10
N ASP A 384 22.36 -9.50 13.50
CA ASP A 384 23.53 -10.36 13.63
C ASP A 384 23.99 -10.41 15.10
N ALA A 385 24.41 -11.59 15.54
CA ALA A 385 24.91 -11.78 16.91
C ALA A 385 26.20 -11.01 17.13
N PHE A 386 26.29 -10.30 18.26
CA PHE A 386 27.51 -9.61 18.68
C PHE A 386 28.53 -10.56 19.33
N ASP A 387 28.04 -11.40 20.26
CA ASP A 387 28.87 -12.28 21.09
C ASP A 387 29.10 -13.68 20.47
N VAL A 388 28.51 -13.96 19.29
CA VAL A 388 28.70 -15.23 18.59
C VAL A 388 29.22 -14.93 17.19
N THR A 389 30.46 -15.35 16.92
CA THR A 389 31.18 -15.07 15.68
C THR A 389 31.76 -16.34 15.09
N ALA A 390 32.11 -16.34 13.81
CA ALA A 390 32.75 -17.46 13.17
C ALA A 390 33.97 -17.04 12.36
N ARG A 391 34.94 -17.95 12.26
CA ARG A 391 36.05 -17.90 11.31
C ARG A 391 35.95 -19.10 10.39
N ARG A 392 36.16 -18.89 9.09
CA ARG A 392 36.14 -19.98 8.09
C ARG A 392 37.45 -20.03 7.34
N LYS A 393 37.97 -21.22 7.18
CA LYS A 393 39.19 -21.49 6.43
C LYS A 393 38.97 -22.70 5.52
N GLN A 394 39.36 -22.58 4.25
CA GLN A 394 39.51 -23.70 3.34
C GLN A 394 40.91 -24.29 3.60
N THR A 395 40.95 -25.53 4.10
CA THR A 395 42.22 -26.20 4.49
C THR A 395 42.82 -27.02 3.36
N SER A 396 42.02 -27.39 2.36
CA SER A 396 42.46 -28.13 1.16
C SER A 396 41.54 -27.85 0.00
N PHE A 397 42.12 -27.78 -1.20
CA PHE A 397 41.36 -27.71 -2.46
C PHE A 397 42.10 -28.55 -3.51
N LYS A 398 41.38 -29.43 -4.21
CA LYS A 398 41.92 -30.24 -5.30
C LYS A 398 40.90 -30.28 -6.45
N LYS A 399 41.36 -30.06 -7.69
CA LYS A 399 40.62 -30.38 -8.89
C LYS A 399 40.89 -31.84 -9.22
N LEU A 400 39.84 -32.62 -9.36
CA LEU A 400 39.93 -34.06 -9.71
C LEU A 400 39.63 -34.24 -11.21
N PRO A 401 40.04 -35.40 -11.81
CA PRO A 401 39.65 -35.74 -13.17
C PRO A 401 38.13 -35.74 -13.36
N ALA A 402 37.68 -35.44 -14.58
CA ALA A 402 36.26 -35.52 -14.93
C ALA A 402 35.69 -36.91 -14.62
N SER A 403 34.44 -36.96 -14.16
CA SER A 403 33.77 -38.21 -13.77
C SER A 403 32.41 -38.30 -14.49
N GLY A 404 32.27 -39.27 -15.35
CA GLY A 404 31.06 -39.48 -16.13
C GLY A 404 30.72 -38.28 -17.01
N LYS A 405 29.54 -37.66 -16.81
CA LYS A 405 29.08 -36.44 -17.53
C LYS A 405 29.57 -35.14 -16.90
N ASN A 406 30.21 -35.20 -15.71
CA ASN A 406 30.61 -34.03 -14.95
C ASN A 406 32.06 -33.62 -15.34
N ASN A 407 32.21 -32.43 -15.91
CA ASN A 407 33.49 -31.88 -16.32
C ASN A 407 34.25 -31.17 -15.18
N ASN A 408 33.52 -30.75 -14.15
CA ASN A 408 34.07 -30.09 -12.97
C ASN A 408 33.89 -30.98 -11.74
N VAL A 409 34.99 -31.52 -11.23
CA VAL A 409 35.01 -32.31 -10.03
C VAL A 409 36.05 -31.73 -9.07
N TYR A 410 35.58 -31.29 -7.89
CA TYR A 410 36.43 -30.66 -6.89
C TYR A 410 36.29 -31.36 -5.55
N GLU A 411 37.39 -31.47 -4.85
CA GLU A 411 37.45 -31.91 -3.44
C GLU A 411 37.96 -30.75 -2.61
N SER A 412 37.23 -30.36 -1.57
CA SER A 412 37.58 -29.27 -0.69
C SER A 412 37.38 -29.64 0.76
N ALA A 413 38.28 -29.18 1.65
CA ALA A 413 38.14 -29.35 3.09
C ALA A 413 38.06 -27.98 3.77
N TYR A 414 37.21 -27.91 4.79
CA TYR A 414 36.94 -26.68 5.53
C TYR A 414 37.06 -26.88 7.03
N GLU A 415 37.46 -25.80 7.69
CA GLU A 415 37.44 -25.65 9.14
C GLU A 415 36.69 -24.36 9.47
N ILE A 416 35.62 -24.46 10.29
CA ILE A 416 34.80 -23.36 10.74
C ILE A 416 34.86 -23.33 12.26
N GLU A 417 35.60 -22.36 12.81
CA GLU A 417 35.65 -22.12 14.24
C GLU A 417 34.52 -21.15 14.60
N ILE A 418 33.65 -21.53 15.53
CA ILE A 418 32.57 -20.74 16.06
C ILE A 418 32.89 -20.38 17.50
N LYS A 419 32.90 -19.08 17.83
CA LYS A 419 33.21 -18.56 19.18
C LYS A 419 31.94 -18.00 19.80
N ASN A 420 31.74 -18.30 21.06
CA ASN A 420 30.62 -17.84 21.88
C ASN A 420 31.16 -17.14 23.13
N ALA A 421 30.98 -15.81 23.22
CA ALA A 421 31.36 -15.02 24.39
C ALA A 421 30.22 -14.91 25.43
N LYS A 422 29.04 -15.51 25.17
CA LYS A 422 27.92 -15.51 26.11
C LYS A 422 28.17 -16.47 27.28
N ASN A 423 27.47 -16.21 28.40
CA ASN A 423 27.51 -17.06 29.60
C ASN A 423 26.60 -18.31 29.50
N GLU A 424 25.98 -18.56 28.35
CA GLU A 424 25.14 -19.69 28.05
C GLU A 424 25.63 -20.43 26.78
N ALA A 425 25.43 -21.71 26.72
CA ALA A 425 25.73 -22.47 25.51
C ALA A 425 24.73 -22.15 24.40
N VAL A 426 25.19 -22.11 23.16
CA VAL A 426 24.34 -21.83 21.99
C VAL A 426 24.51 -22.92 20.93
N THR A 427 23.43 -23.19 20.18
CA THR A 427 23.48 -24.03 18.99
C THR A 427 23.45 -23.16 17.75
N VAL A 428 24.48 -23.27 16.91
CA VAL A 428 24.56 -22.55 15.64
C VAL A 428 24.24 -23.48 14.50
N THR A 429 23.22 -23.13 13.72
CA THR A 429 22.90 -23.78 12.44
C THR A 429 23.88 -23.27 11.38
N VAL A 430 24.64 -24.19 10.78
CA VAL A 430 25.53 -23.87 9.66
C VAL A 430 24.94 -24.46 8.39
N LEU A 431 24.57 -23.58 7.43
CA LEU A 431 24.05 -23.95 6.12
C LEU A 431 25.13 -23.79 5.06
N GLU A 432 25.48 -24.88 4.40
CA GLU A 432 26.48 -24.96 3.34
C GLU A 432 25.81 -25.22 1.99
N PRO A 433 25.64 -24.19 1.12
CA PRO A 433 25.09 -24.34 -0.22
C PRO A 433 26.15 -24.94 -1.16
N MET A 434 25.98 -26.21 -1.51
CA MET A 434 26.90 -26.97 -2.35
C MET A 434 26.39 -27.04 -3.79
N PRO A 435 27.17 -26.62 -4.81
CA PRO A 435 26.75 -26.71 -6.20
C PRO A 435 26.75 -28.13 -6.75
N GLY A 436 25.86 -28.39 -7.71
CA GLY A 436 25.80 -29.68 -8.41
C GLY A 436 25.49 -30.87 -7.51
N ASP A 437 26.07 -32.06 -7.86
CA ASP A 437 26.04 -33.24 -7.03
C ASP A 437 27.16 -33.18 -6.00
N TRP A 438 26.91 -33.61 -4.78
CA TRP A 438 27.89 -33.54 -3.71
C TRP A 438 27.83 -34.71 -2.72
N GLU A 439 28.99 -34.99 -2.14
CA GLU A 439 29.18 -36.02 -1.13
C GLU A 439 30.11 -35.48 -0.03
N ILE A 440 29.69 -35.58 1.23
CA ILE A 440 30.57 -35.30 2.39
C ILE A 440 31.43 -36.55 2.65
N LEU A 441 32.73 -36.41 2.45
CA LEU A 441 33.69 -37.50 2.60
C LEU A 441 34.10 -37.68 4.07
N GLU A 442 34.33 -36.56 4.77
CA GLU A 442 34.72 -36.51 6.18
C GLU A 442 33.94 -35.43 6.91
N LYS A 443 33.64 -35.65 8.19
CA LYS A 443 32.91 -34.67 9.00
C LYS A 443 33.18 -34.88 10.49
N SER A 444 33.25 -33.78 11.24
CA SER A 444 33.34 -33.76 12.70
C SER A 444 31.98 -33.73 13.39
N HIS A 445 30.92 -33.31 12.69
CA HIS A 445 29.54 -33.18 13.18
C HIS A 445 28.58 -33.89 12.23
N GLY A 446 27.45 -34.36 12.74
CA GLY A 446 26.36 -34.86 11.92
C GLY A 446 25.79 -33.77 11.01
N PHE A 447 25.32 -34.13 9.82
CA PHE A 447 24.63 -33.25 8.92
C PHE A 447 23.34 -33.84 8.38
N VAL A 448 22.46 -32.96 7.88
CA VAL A 448 21.24 -33.30 7.16
C VAL A 448 21.28 -32.63 5.80
N LYS A 449 20.82 -33.30 4.75
CA LYS A 449 20.52 -32.65 3.48
C LYS A 449 19.23 -31.86 3.66
N GLU A 450 19.36 -30.53 3.88
CA GLU A 450 18.20 -29.60 4.00
C GLU A 450 17.48 -29.46 2.65
N THR A 451 18.26 -29.39 1.58
CA THR A 451 17.81 -29.46 0.19
C THR A 451 18.77 -30.28 -0.63
N SER A 452 18.47 -30.54 -1.91
CA SER A 452 19.40 -31.21 -2.82
C SER A 452 20.77 -30.53 -2.93
N ARG A 453 20.82 -29.22 -2.64
CA ARG A 453 22.05 -28.40 -2.75
C ARG A 453 22.49 -27.75 -1.44
N THR A 454 21.99 -28.18 -0.28
CA THR A 454 22.34 -27.55 0.99
C THR A 454 22.55 -28.61 2.07
N ALA A 455 23.73 -28.60 2.66
CA ALA A 455 24.01 -29.34 3.87
C ALA A 455 23.78 -28.45 5.10
N LYS A 456 23.12 -28.98 6.11
CA LYS A 456 22.85 -28.34 7.39
C LYS A 456 23.58 -29.08 8.50
N PHE A 457 24.40 -28.36 9.24
CA PHE A 457 25.06 -28.83 10.44
C PHE A 457 24.52 -28.11 11.66
N LEU A 458 24.38 -28.79 12.78
CA LEU A 458 24.10 -28.22 14.09
C LEU A 458 25.36 -28.28 14.93
N VAL A 459 25.88 -27.12 15.31
CA VAL A 459 27.13 -27.00 16.08
C VAL A 459 26.81 -26.40 17.45
N ASN A 460 26.98 -27.23 18.49
CA ASN A 460 26.86 -26.79 19.88
C ASN A 460 28.14 -26.09 20.31
N VAL A 461 28.03 -24.86 20.80
CA VAL A 461 29.13 -24.02 21.25
C VAL A 461 28.97 -23.75 22.74
N PRO A 462 29.88 -24.16 23.60
CA PRO A 462 29.77 -23.98 25.05
C PRO A 462 29.77 -22.51 25.43
N ALA A 463 29.28 -22.21 26.64
CA ALA A 463 29.39 -20.91 27.25
C ALA A 463 30.83 -20.45 27.33
N ALA A 464 31.11 -19.16 27.03
CA ALA A 464 32.44 -18.57 27.03
C ALA A 464 33.52 -19.43 26.33
N GLY A 465 33.13 -20.11 25.22
CA GLY A 465 33.98 -21.09 24.56
C GLY A 465 33.90 -21.09 23.05
N SER A 466 34.47 -22.15 22.43
CA SER A 466 34.43 -22.32 20.99
C SER A 466 34.18 -23.75 20.58
N SER A 467 33.70 -23.95 19.36
CA SER A 467 33.58 -25.25 18.70
C SER A 467 34.08 -25.17 17.26
N VAL A 468 34.64 -26.30 16.75
CA VAL A 468 35.19 -26.32 15.40
C VAL A 468 34.48 -27.38 14.56
N LEU A 469 33.76 -26.94 13.52
CA LEU A 469 33.21 -27.78 12.49
C LEU A 469 34.26 -28.01 11.42
N LYS A 470 34.59 -29.30 11.17
CA LYS A 470 35.48 -29.73 10.08
C LYS A 470 34.71 -30.63 9.14
N TYR A 471 34.85 -30.45 7.84
CA TYR A 471 34.30 -31.32 6.83
C TYR A 471 35.13 -31.29 5.54
N ARG A 472 35.10 -32.40 4.82
CA ARG A 472 35.63 -32.57 3.47
C ARG A 472 34.50 -32.96 2.56
N VAL A 473 34.42 -32.30 1.41
CA VAL A 473 33.34 -32.51 0.46
C VAL A 473 33.89 -32.68 -0.96
N LYS A 474 33.29 -33.56 -1.72
CA LYS A 474 33.43 -33.66 -3.17
C LYS A 474 32.20 -33.08 -3.83
N VAL A 475 32.39 -32.15 -4.79
CA VAL A 475 31.31 -31.53 -5.58
C VAL A 475 31.55 -31.77 -7.07
N MET A 476 30.46 -31.95 -7.82
CA MET A 476 30.51 -32.39 -9.22
C MET A 476 29.41 -31.68 -10.02
N TRP A 477 29.76 -31.05 -11.18
CA TRP A 477 28.79 -30.47 -12.12
C TRP A 477 29.28 -30.39 -13.56
#